data_b43d8ee07f68779feb8d66b4125df99a
#
_entry.id   b43d8ee07f68779feb8d66b4125df99a
#
_cell.length_a   1.000
_cell.length_b   1.000
_cell.length_c   1.000
_cell.angle_alpha   90.00
_cell.angle_beta   90.00
_cell.angle_gamma   90.00
#
_symmetry.space_group_name_H-M   'P 1'
#
loop_
_entity.id
_entity.type
_entity.pdbx_description
1 polymer ?
#
loop_
_entity_poly.entity_id
_entity_poly.type
_entity_poly.pdbx_seq_one_letter_code
_entity_poly.pdbx_strand_id
1 'polypeptide(L)'
;DLPTFGSAASKNVGTGAGQIPDMSAWPGSYGASEAAGTWYQMPNGIIVQEGLFTSVGSGHAAVALKIPFPSRILSFSATKNQGFFTPVISPKEGSLSEFWLGSTNGAGNWSNGDTIHWRLEGI
;
A
#
# COMPACT_ATOMS: atom_id res chain seq x y z
N ASP A 1 24.54 44.20 11.87
CA ASP A 1 24.49 43.19 10.83
C ASP A 1 23.62 42.02 11.22
N LEU A 2 22.93 41.48 10.27
CA LEU A 2 22.14 40.24 10.49
C LEU A 2 23.08 39.05 10.45
N PRO A 3 22.83 38.03 11.31
CA PRO A 3 23.60 36.82 11.24
C PRO A 3 23.35 36.07 9.92
N THR A 4 24.35 35.31 9.50
CA THR A 4 24.21 34.46 8.33
C THR A 4 23.46 33.18 8.73
N PHE A 5 22.35 32.92 8.06
CA PHE A 5 21.55 31.71 8.23
C PHE A 5 21.92 30.69 7.16
N GLY A 6 21.70 29.40 7.48
CA GLY A 6 21.84 28.36 6.50
C GLY A 6 20.74 28.44 5.43
N SER A 7 20.92 27.66 4.35
CA SER A 7 19.97 27.68 3.21
C SER A 7 18.53 27.34 3.58
N ALA A 8 18.32 26.55 4.62
CA ALA A 8 16.96 26.21 5.08
C ALA A 8 16.20 27.43 5.59
N ALA A 9 16.89 28.44 6.15
CA ALA A 9 16.24 29.63 6.69
C ALA A 9 15.61 30.51 5.60
N SER A 10 16.04 30.36 4.35
CA SER A 10 15.51 31.10 3.21
C SER A 10 14.53 30.30 2.37
N LYS A 11 14.17 29.08 2.78
CA LYS A 11 13.24 28.23 2.08
C LYS A 11 11.83 28.39 2.59
N ASN A 12 10.88 28.41 1.67
CA ASN A 12 9.47 28.30 2.04
C ASN A 12 9.11 26.86 2.40
N VAL A 13 8.12 26.69 3.24
CA VAL A 13 7.54 25.40 3.55
C VAL A 13 6.38 25.14 2.58
N GLY A 14 6.35 23.97 1.97
CA GLY A 14 5.30 23.62 1.02
C GLY A 14 5.61 22.34 0.28
N THR A 15 5.03 22.14 -0.88
CA THR A 15 5.16 20.94 -1.68
C THR A 15 5.88 21.14 -3.01
N GLY A 16 6.29 22.38 -3.31
CA GLY A 16 6.98 22.71 -4.55
C GLY A 16 8.44 22.33 -4.54
N ALA A 17 9.05 22.32 -5.73
CA ALA A 17 10.48 22.05 -5.86
C ALA A 17 11.29 23.10 -5.09
N GLY A 18 12.27 22.62 -4.33
CA GLY A 18 13.14 23.49 -3.53
C GLY A 18 12.54 24.00 -2.23
N GLN A 19 11.32 23.65 -1.92
CA GLN A 19 10.65 23.97 -0.65
C GLN A 19 10.92 22.91 0.41
N ILE A 20 10.81 23.32 1.68
CA ILE A 20 10.85 22.37 2.80
C ILE A 20 9.49 21.64 2.83
N PRO A 21 9.44 20.30 2.77
CA PRO A 21 8.18 19.59 2.77
C PRO A 21 7.35 19.85 4.02
N ASP A 22 6.06 20.14 3.85
CA ASP A 22 5.09 20.16 4.93
C ASP A 22 4.29 18.84 4.94
N MET A 23 3.28 18.76 5.79
CA MET A 23 2.45 17.54 5.89
C MET A 23 1.71 17.20 4.62
N SER A 24 1.47 18.18 3.74
CA SER A 24 0.79 17.93 2.46
C SER A 24 1.71 17.30 1.40
N ALA A 25 3.02 17.26 1.67
CA ALA A 25 3.95 16.48 0.85
C ALA A 25 3.78 14.96 1.02
N TRP A 26 2.97 14.54 1.98
CA TRP A 26 2.69 13.14 2.30
C TRP A 26 1.21 12.83 2.05
N PRO A 27 0.74 12.93 0.80
CA PRO A 27 -0.67 12.65 0.54
C PRO A 27 -1.01 11.21 0.89
N GLY A 28 -2.22 11.02 1.42
CA GLY A 28 -2.67 9.69 1.79
C GLY A 28 -4.04 9.71 2.43
N SER A 29 -4.56 8.53 2.67
CA SER A 29 -5.80 8.28 3.39
C SER A 29 -5.45 7.52 4.67
N TYR A 30 -5.19 8.27 5.72
CA TYR A 30 -4.85 7.72 7.03
C TYR A 30 -6.10 7.57 7.88
N GLY A 31 -6.07 6.60 8.80
CA GLY A 31 -7.13 6.40 9.75
C GLY A 31 -8.38 5.72 9.20
N ALA A 32 -8.38 5.31 7.94
CA ALA A 32 -9.41 4.42 7.44
C ALA A 32 -9.30 3.05 8.11
N SER A 33 -10.39 2.32 8.21
CA SER A 33 -10.32 0.95 8.72
C SER A 33 -9.41 0.13 7.80
N GLU A 34 -8.62 -0.76 8.38
CA GLU A 34 -7.72 -1.62 7.61
C GLU A 34 -8.47 -2.44 6.55
N ALA A 35 -9.72 -2.82 6.85
CA ALA A 35 -10.56 -3.54 5.91
C ALA A 35 -10.92 -2.71 4.66
N ALA A 36 -11.02 -1.39 4.81
CA ALA A 36 -11.28 -0.49 3.68
C ALA A 36 -10.02 -0.13 2.89
N GLY A 37 -8.86 -0.47 3.44
CA GLY A 37 -7.57 -0.12 2.87
C GLY A 37 -7.12 1.29 3.20
N THR A 38 -5.83 1.48 3.22
CA THR A 38 -5.17 2.78 3.40
C THR A 38 -4.15 2.98 2.29
N TRP A 39 -3.84 4.23 2.01
CA TRP A 39 -2.76 4.54 1.10
C TRP A 39 -2.02 5.79 1.56
N TYR A 40 -0.75 5.87 1.22
CA TYR A 40 0.04 7.08 1.41
C TYR A 40 1.14 7.14 0.36
N GLN A 41 1.60 8.34 0.07
CA GLN A 41 2.67 8.56 -0.88
C GLN A 41 3.89 9.14 -0.17
N MET A 42 5.04 8.56 -0.49
CA MET A 42 6.34 9.05 -0.02
C MET A 42 6.78 10.26 -0.87
N PRO A 43 7.64 11.14 -0.33
CA PRO A 43 8.16 12.27 -1.12
C PRO A 43 8.92 11.88 -2.39
N ASN A 44 9.43 10.64 -2.46
CA ASN A 44 10.10 10.10 -3.65
C ASN A 44 9.11 9.58 -4.73
N GLY A 45 7.80 9.72 -4.51
CA GLY A 45 6.78 9.30 -5.45
C GLY A 45 6.23 7.88 -5.24
N ILE A 46 6.86 7.09 -4.38
CA ILE A 46 6.38 5.73 -4.10
C ILE A 46 5.06 5.80 -3.34
N ILE A 47 4.07 5.07 -3.84
CA ILE A 47 2.76 4.95 -3.21
C ILE A 47 2.70 3.58 -2.53
N VAL A 48 2.29 3.57 -1.28
CA VAL A 48 2.07 2.35 -0.49
C VAL A 48 0.58 2.19 -0.24
N GLN A 49 0.07 1.00 -0.46
CA GLN A 49 -1.32 0.66 -0.15
C GLN A 49 -1.35 -0.61 0.70
N GLU A 50 -2.16 -0.61 1.73
CA GLU A 50 -2.27 -1.70 2.70
C GLU A 50 -3.73 -1.95 3.04
N GLY A 51 -4.03 -3.16 3.47
CA GLY A 51 -5.36 -3.49 3.94
C GLY A 51 -5.46 -4.89 4.50
N LEU A 52 -6.66 -5.23 4.95
CA LEU A 52 -7.03 -6.56 5.40
C LEU A 52 -8.00 -7.19 4.41
N PHE A 53 -7.89 -8.48 4.25
CA PHE A 53 -8.76 -9.27 3.39
C PHE A 53 -9.11 -10.58 4.10
N THR A 54 -10.38 -10.97 4.01
CA THR A 54 -10.83 -12.26 4.50
C THR A 54 -10.93 -13.22 3.32
N SER A 55 -10.20 -14.33 3.39
CA SER A 55 -10.11 -15.29 2.29
C SER A 55 -11.44 -15.98 2.01
N VAL A 56 -11.65 -16.33 0.74
CA VAL A 56 -12.80 -17.11 0.28
C VAL A 56 -12.32 -18.53 -0.06
N GLY A 57 -13.12 -19.53 0.31
CA GLY A 57 -12.75 -20.94 0.15
C GLY A 57 -12.81 -21.45 -1.29
N SER A 58 -13.31 -20.67 -2.22
CA SER A 58 -13.46 -21.07 -3.62
C SER A 58 -12.24 -20.74 -4.49
N GLY A 59 -11.23 -20.13 -3.93
CA GLY A 59 -10.03 -19.77 -4.68
C GLY A 59 -9.45 -18.43 -4.24
N HIS A 60 -8.83 -17.74 -5.19
CA HIS A 60 -8.41 -16.36 -5.01
C HIS A 60 -9.56 -15.41 -5.39
N ALA A 61 -9.48 -14.20 -4.88
CA ALA A 61 -10.43 -13.13 -5.22
C ALA A 61 -9.69 -11.88 -5.65
N ALA A 62 -10.33 -11.08 -6.48
CA ALA A 62 -9.80 -9.78 -6.86
C ALA A 62 -10.01 -8.80 -5.70
N VAL A 63 -8.94 -8.13 -5.30
CA VAL A 63 -8.97 -7.08 -4.27
C VAL A 63 -8.79 -5.74 -4.95
N ALA A 64 -9.76 -4.85 -4.74
CA ALA A 64 -9.70 -3.51 -5.29
C ALA A 64 -8.82 -2.61 -4.41
N LEU A 65 -7.92 -1.87 -5.06
CA LEU A 65 -7.09 -0.88 -4.38
C LEU A 65 -7.88 0.39 -4.12
N LYS A 66 -7.46 1.12 -3.10
CA LYS A 66 -8.08 2.41 -2.74
C LYS A 66 -7.92 3.42 -3.87
N ILE A 67 -6.75 3.44 -4.48
CA ILE A 67 -6.44 4.24 -5.67
C ILE A 67 -5.68 3.38 -6.67
N PRO A 68 -5.77 3.64 -7.98
CA PRO A 68 -4.92 2.95 -8.94
C PRO A 68 -3.48 3.46 -8.83
N PHE A 69 -2.51 2.57 -9.12
CA PHE A 69 -1.13 3.02 -9.30
C PHE A 69 -0.99 3.72 -10.64
N PRO A 70 -0.28 4.87 -10.70
CA PRO A 70 -0.16 5.63 -11.96
C PRO A 70 0.58 4.92 -13.08
N SER A 71 1.63 4.18 -12.78
CA SER A 71 2.48 3.54 -13.79
C SER A 71 2.63 2.05 -13.62
N ARG A 72 3.04 1.59 -12.44
CA ARG A 72 3.30 0.17 -12.21
C ARG A 72 3.31 -0.17 -10.74
N ILE A 73 3.10 -1.44 -10.45
CA ILE A 73 3.22 -1.99 -9.10
C ILE A 73 4.62 -2.59 -8.98
N LEU A 74 5.37 -2.17 -7.95
CA LEU A 74 6.76 -2.57 -7.75
C LEU A 74 6.89 -3.83 -6.90
N SER A 75 6.03 -3.99 -5.90
CA SER A 75 6.10 -5.15 -5.01
C SER A 75 4.73 -5.51 -4.45
N PHE A 76 4.59 -6.79 -4.14
CA PHE A 76 3.42 -7.39 -3.51
C PHE A 76 3.89 -8.12 -2.27
N SER A 77 3.20 -7.94 -1.15
CA SER A 77 3.42 -8.75 0.04
C SER A 77 2.12 -9.03 0.76
N ALA A 78 2.07 -10.18 1.42
CA ALA A 78 0.91 -10.58 2.19
C ALA A 78 1.36 -11.47 3.35
N THR A 79 0.72 -11.28 4.51
CA THR A 79 0.94 -12.10 5.70
C THR A 79 -0.39 -12.49 6.30
N LYS A 80 -0.42 -13.59 7.02
CA LYS A 80 -1.60 -14.06 7.74
C LYS A 80 -1.44 -13.83 9.23
N ASN A 81 -2.54 -13.49 9.87
CA ASN A 81 -2.56 -13.29 11.31
C ASN A 81 -2.65 -14.59 12.11
N GLN A 82 -2.94 -15.70 11.46
CA GLN A 82 -3.19 -16.98 12.14
C GLN A 82 -2.63 -18.17 11.37
N GLY A 83 -2.07 -19.12 12.12
CA GLY A 83 -1.82 -20.48 11.68
C GLY A 83 -0.69 -20.67 10.67
N PHE A 84 -0.62 -21.88 10.16
CA PHE A 84 0.42 -22.34 9.23
C PHE A 84 -0.03 -22.25 7.77
N PHE A 85 -1.02 -21.41 7.48
CA PHE A 85 -1.55 -21.26 6.13
C PHE A 85 -0.74 -20.24 5.34
N THR A 86 -0.70 -20.41 4.05
CA THR A 86 0.08 -19.55 3.16
C THR A 86 -0.82 -18.56 2.43
N PRO A 87 -0.60 -17.25 2.56
CA PRO A 87 -1.26 -16.30 1.69
C PRO A 87 -0.70 -16.42 0.27
N VAL A 88 -1.59 -16.32 -0.71
CA VAL A 88 -1.23 -16.32 -2.13
C VAL A 88 -1.60 -14.98 -2.69
N ILE A 89 -0.60 -14.24 -3.16
CA ILE A 89 -0.77 -12.91 -3.75
C ILE A 89 -0.15 -12.90 -5.14
N SER A 90 -0.86 -12.36 -6.11
CA SER A 90 -0.32 -12.22 -7.45
C SER A 90 -0.90 -11.01 -8.17
N PRO A 91 -0.16 -10.46 -9.16
CA PRO A 91 -0.68 -9.39 -9.96
C PRO A 91 -1.88 -9.87 -10.80
N LYS A 92 -2.84 -8.98 -10.98
CA LYS A 92 -3.89 -9.17 -11.98
C LYS A 92 -3.40 -8.53 -13.26
N GLU A 93 -3.16 -9.35 -14.27
CA GLU A 93 -2.56 -8.91 -15.52
C GLU A 93 -3.29 -7.71 -16.11
N GLY A 94 -2.52 -6.68 -16.49
CA GLY A 94 -3.07 -5.47 -17.08
C GLY A 94 -3.77 -4.53 -16.12
N SER A 95 -3.82 -4.82 -14.82
CA SER A 95 -4.51 -3.98 -13.85
C SER A 95 -3.53 -3.22 -12.96
N LEU A 96 -3.82 -1.93 -12.76
CA LEU A 96 -3.13 -1.07 -11.80
C LEU A 96 -4.02 -0.75 -10.58
N SER A 97 -5.22 -1.31 -10.54
CA SER A 97 -6.22 -1.03 -9.51
C SER A 97 -6.74 -2.28 -8.79
N GLU A 98 -6.33 -3.46 -9.20
CA GLU A 98 -6.75 -4.72 -8.59
C GLU A 98 -5.60 -5.73 -8.58
N PHE A 99 -5.66 -6.69 -7.65
CA PHE A 99 -4.74 -7.81 -7.59
C PHE A 99 -5.45 -9.05 -7.06
N TRP A 100 -4.84 -10.22 -7.24
CA TRP A 100 -5.40 -11.47 -6.76
C TRP A 100 -4.87 -11.81 -5.38
N LEU A 101 -5.75 -12.23 -4.48
CA LEU A 101 -5.38 -12.63 -3.13
C LEU A 101 -6.23 -13.81 -2.68
N GLY A 102 -5.58 -14.76 -2.03
CA GLY A 102 -6.23 -15.94 -1.48
C GLY A 102 -5.41 -16.54 -0.36
N SER A 103 -5.87 -17.66 0.17
CA SER A 103 -5.19 -18.38 1.23
C SER A 103 -5.27 -19.87 0.98
N THR A 104 -4.16 -20.57 1.18
CA THR A 104 -4.12 -22.04 1.11
C THR A 104 -3.77 -22.62 2.48
N ASN A 105 -4.29 -23.82 2.77
CA ASN A 105 -3.92 -24.57 3.95
C ASN A 105 -2.62 -25.39 3.70
N GLY A 106 -2.16 -26.11 4.72
CA GLY A 106 -0.95 -26.92 4.63
C GLY A 106 -0.99 -28.05 3.59
N ALA A 107 -2.17 -28.43 3.12
CA ALA A 107 -2.35 -29.42 2.06
C ALA A 107 -2.47 -28.79 0.65
N GLY A 108 -2.35 -27.47 0.56
CA GLY A 108 -2.44 -26.75 -0.71
C GLY A 108 -3.86 -26.44 -1.19
N ASN A 109 -4.87 -26.70 -0.37
CA ASN A 109 -6.26 -26.39 -0.69
C ASN A 109 -6.62 -24.96 -0.29
N TRP A 110 -7.53 -24.35 -1.02
CA TRP A 110 -8.04 -23.02 -0.67
C TRP A 110 -8.72 -23.02 0.68
N SER A 111 -8.46 -22.00 1.48
CA SER A 111 -8.96 -21.85 2.84
C SER A 111 -9.88 -20.64 2.93
N ASN A 112 -10.95 -20.78 3.71
CA ASN A 112 -11.96 -19.75 3.90
C ASN A 112 -11.84 -19.09 5.27
N GLY A 113 -12.14 -17.80 5.33
CA GLY A 113 -12.22 -17.06 6.59
C GLY A 113 -10.90 -16.65 7.22
N ASP A 114 -9.80 -16.79 6.50
CA ASP A 114 -8.49 -16.37 7.00
C ASP A 114 -8.29 -14.87 6.79
N THR A 115 -7.80 -14.19 7.81
CA THR A 115 -7.47 -12.76 7.71
C THR A 115 -6.07 -12.59 7.17
N ILE A 116 -5.94 -11.88 6.06
CA ILE A 116 -4.68 -11.62 5.39
C ILE A 116 -4.41 -10.12 5.40
N HIS A 117 -3.26 -9.74 5.89
CA HIS A 117 -2.75 -8.38 5.76
C HIS A 117 -1.92 -8.30 4.48
N TRP A 118 -2.28 -7.40 3.59
CA TRP A 118 -1.59 -7.21 2.31
C TRP A 118 -0.99 -5.81 2.22
N ARG A 119 0.08 -5.71 1.45
CA ARG A 119 0.75 -4.44 1.19
C ARG A 119 1.30 -4.44 -0.23
N LEU A 120 1.03 -3.37 -0.97
CA LEU A 120 1.57 -3.13 -2.30
C LEU A 120 2.30 -1.81 -2.33
N GLU A 121 3.38 -1.77 -3.09
CA GLU A 121 4.13 -0.55 -3.37
C GLU A 121 4.20 -0.34 -4.87
N GLY A 122 4.10 0.90 -5.31
CA GLY A 122 4.13 1.23 -6.73
C GLY A 122 4.35 2.70 -7.00
N ILE A 123 4.39 3.02 -8.24
CA ILE A 123 4.58 4.38 -8.74
C ILE A 123 3.66 4.66 -9.93
#